data_9f08adf106a958f695bfbc6e219150c5
#
_entry.id   9f08adf106a958f695bfbc6e219150c5
#
_cell.length_a   1.000
_cell.length_b   1.000
_cell.length_c   1.000
_cell.angle_alpha   90.00
_cell.angle_beta   90.00
_cell.angle_gamma   90.00
#
_symmetry.space_group_name_H-M   'P 1'
#
loop_
_entity.id
_entity.type
_entity.pdbx_description
1 polymer ?
#
loop_
_entity_poly.entity_id
_entity_poly.type
_entity_poly.pdbx_seq_one_letter_code
_entity_poly.pdbx_strand_id
1 'polypeptide(L)'
;PAITCPADTTVNCVPDISKASCLNDIVASAMNTDPNVTSSATATDNCDNEVTFEYSSVIAAGSCPQEKVITRTWTGTDDCGNASSCDQTVSVVDDEAPAITCPADVTVDCVPDIDPSSDCLTGLLAYARNTSPAAVGNPTATDNCDLEMDFEFSDSTALGDCPQEPVITRTWTGTDDCGNASSCDQIITIVDDEAPAITC
;
A
#
# COMPACT_ATOMS: atom_id res chain seq x y z
N PRO A 1 36.72 -24.97 -7.57
CA PRO A 1 35.36 -25.44 -7.74
C PRO A 1 34.64 -24.72 -8.89
N ALA A 2 33.68 -25.41 -9.55
CA ALA A 2 32.77 -24.81 -10.54
C ALA A 2 31.45 -24.54 -9.85
N ILE A 3 31.16 -23.27 -9.58
CA ILE A 3 29.94 -22.84 -8.88
C ILE A 3 28.79 -22.63 -9.87
N THR A 4 27.60 -22.99 -9.44
CA THR A 4 26.33 -22.67 -10.12
C THR A 4 25.46 -21.85 -9.19
N CYS A 5 25.15 -20.62 -9.59
CA CYS A 5 24.25 -19.75 -8.84
C CYS A 5 22.81 -20.24 -8.86
N PRO A 6 22.05 -19.95 -7.82
CA PRO A 6 20.61 -20.01 -7.88
C PRO A 6 20.09 -19.05 -8.95
N ALA A 7 18.92 -19.36 -9.52
CA ALA A 7 18.25 -18.45 -10.44
C ALA A 7 17.89 -17.14 -9.72
N ASP A 8 17.86 -16.06 -10.48
CA ASP A 8 17.28 -14.80 -10.02
C ASP A 8 15.80 -15.02 -9.64
N THR A 9 15.34 -14.31 -8.63
CA THR A 9 13.99 -14.47 -8.11
C THR A 9 13.36 -13.15 -7.73
N THR A 10 12.04 -13.10 -7.78
CA THR A 10 11.23 -11.98 -7.28
C THR A 10 10.40 -12.48 -6.11
N VAL A 11 10.35 -11.71 -5.05
CA VAL A 11 9.55 -11.98 -3.85
C VAL A 11 8.75 -10.74 -3.49
N ASN A 12 7.55 -10.94 -2.96
CA ASN A 12 6.78 -9.83 -2.42
C ASN A 12 7.38 -9.38 -1.10
N CYS A 13 7.31 -8.11 -0.83
CA CYS A 13 7.69 -7.56 0.46
C CYS A 13 6.78 -8.11 1.57
N VAL A 14 7.22 -7.97 2.79
CA VAL A 14 6.44 -8.28 3.99
C VAL A 14 6.32 -7.01 4.81
N PRO A 15 5.28 -6.86 5.63
CA PRO A 15 5.08 -5.68 6.44
C PRO A 15 6.34 -5.34 7.23
N ASP A 16 6.76 -4.10 7.18
CA ASP A 16 7.82 -3.61 8.04
C ASP A 16 7.34 -3.64 9.50
N ILE A 17 7.73 -4.67 10.21
CA ILE A 17 7.31 -4.92 11.60
C ILE A 17 7.93 -3.90 12.54
N SER A 18 8.84 -3.07 12.07
CA SER A 18 9.45 -2.05 12.90
C SER A 18 9.88 -0.83 12.10
N LYS A 19 9.32 0.31 12.40
CA LYS A 19 9.94 1.63 12.12
C LYS A 19 11.25 1.81 12.91
N ALA A 20 11.88 0.73 13.36
CA ALA A 20 13.15 0.75 14.05
C ALA A 20 14.28 0.85 13.02
N SER A 21 14.77 2.02 12.90
CA SER A 21 15.98 2.54 12.27
C SER A 21 17.23 1.66 12.35
N CYS A 22 17.27 0.49 11.73
CA CYS A 22 18.53 -0.28 11.64
C CYS A 22 18.55 -1.20 10.43
N LEU A 23 19.73 -1.34 9.89
CA LEU A 23 20.13 -2.32 8.87
C LEU A 23 19.65 -3.77 9.16
N ASN A 24 19.32 -4.05 10.43
CA ASN A 24 18.78 -5.34 10.87
C ASN A 24 17.30 -5.54 10.52
N ASP A 25 16.55 -4.49 10.22
CA ASP A 25 15.11 -4.58 9.89
C ASP A 25 14.92 -4.95 8.41
N ILE A 26 15.89 -4.59 7.57
CA ILE A 26 16.01 -5.14 6.21
C ILE A 26 16.22 -6.66 6.29
N VAL A 27 16.81 -7.17 7.36
CA VAL A 27 16.99 -8.60 7.61
C VAL A 27 15.66 -9.28 8.04
N ALA A 28 14.73 -8.57 8.64
CA ALA A 28 13.40 -9.12 8.96
C ALA A 28 12.50 -9.17 7.72
N SER A 29 12.55 -8.15 6.87
CA SER A 29 12.06 -8.22 5.48
C SER A 29 12.75 -9.35 4.70
N ALA A 30 13.94 -9.73 5.12
CA ALA A 30 14.75 -10.80 4.56
C ALA A 30 14.20 -12.22 4.81
N MET A 31 13.11 -12.41 5.53
CA MET A 31 12.50 -13.75 5.64
C MET A 31 12.11 -14.32 4.28
N ASN A 32 11.67 -13.46 3.36
CA ASN A 32 11.40 -13.86 1.98
C ASN A 32 12.66 -13.90 1.10
N THR A 33 13.77 -13.30 1.55
CA THR A 33 15.04 -13.29 0.80
C THR A 33 16.10 -14.23 1.37
N ASP A 34 15.77 -14.97 2.45
CA ASP A 34 16.68 -15.98 3.02
C ASP A 34 17.09 -17.01 1.95
N PRO A 35 18.37 -17.42 1.89
CA PRO A 35 18.84 -18.45 0.97
C PRO A 35 18.05 -19.76 1.05
N ASN A 36 17.50 -20.11 2.20
CA ASN A 36 16.63 -21.30 2.32
C ASN A 36 15.30 -21.14 1.60
N VAL A 37 14.85 -19.90 1.35
CA VAL A 37 13.62 -19.57 0.59
C VAL A 37 13.95 -19.31 -0.88
N THR A 38 15.03 -18.58 -1.16
CA THR A 38 15.43 -18.16 -2.52
C THR A 38 16.38 -19.11 -3.22
N SER A 39 16.61 -20.28 -2.66
CA SER A 39 17.59 -21.28 -3.09
C SER A 39 19.05 -20.93 -2.75
N SER A 40 19.90 -21.95 -2.71
CA SER A 40 21.33 -21.86 -2.41
C SER A 40 22.16 -22.22 -3.62
N ALA A 41 23.39 -21.70 -3.68
CA ALA A 41 24.36 -22.09 -4.71
C ALA A 41 24.78 -23.55 -4.57
N THR A 42 25.17 -24.14 -5.67
CA THR A 42 25.79 -25.47 -5.72
C THR A 42 27.15 -25.39 -6.40
N ALA A 43 28.02 -26.31 -6.10
CA ALA A 43 29.31 -26.40 -6.80
C ALA A 43 29.71 -27.83 -7.03
N THR A 44 30.61 -28.02 -7.98
CA THR A 44 31.33 -29.27 -8.23
C THR A 44 32.82 -28.99 -8.29
N ASP A 45 33.64 -29.92 -7.79
CA ASP A 45 35.05 -29.86 -7.90
C ASP A 45 35.62 -31.18 -8.43
N ASN A 46 36.79 -31.15 -9.01
CA ASN A 46 37.45 -32.35 -9.61
C ASN A 46 38.21 -33.20 -8.59
N CYS A 47 38.55 -32.64 -7.44
CA CYS A 47 39.33 -33.29 -6.39
C CYS A 47 38.61 -33.31 -5.05
N ASP A 48 37.65 -32.43 -4.83
CA ASP A 48 36.95 -32.24 -3.58
C ASP A 48 35.48 -32.60 -3.68
N ASN A 49 34.96 -33.35 -2.70
CA ASN A 49 33.56 -33.72 -2.64
C ASN A 49 32.72 -32.73 -1.81
N GLU A 50 33.39 -31.87 -1.05
CA GLU A 50 32.71 -30.87 -0.20
C GLU A 50 33.27 -29.49 -0.53
N VAL A 51 32.36 -28.56 -0.79
CA VAL A 51 32.63 -27.14 -1.04
C VAL A 51 31.94 -26.31 0.02
N THR A 52 32.70 -25.45 0.68
CA THR A 52 32.14 -24.53 1.67
C THR A 52 31.58 -23.28 0.97
N PHE A 53 30.36 -22.90 1.34
CA PHE A 53 29.69 -21.74 0.75
C PHE A 53 29.57 -20.58 1.74
N GLU A 54 29.92 -19.39 1.26
CA GLU A 54 29.60 -18.12 1.90
C GLU A 54 28.85 -17.22 0.92
N TYR A 55 28.14 -16.21 1.44
CA TYR A 55 27.57 -15.18 0.60
C TYR A 55 27.70 -13.80 1.25
N SER A 56 27.73 -12.79 0.41
CA SER A 56 27.59 -11.38 0.78
C SER A 56 26.44 -10.77 -0.02
N SER A 57 25.82 -9.72 0.50
CA SER A 57 24.72 -9.06 -0.20
C SER A 57 24.92 -7.55 -0.27
N VAL A 58 24.60 -6.98 -1.42
CA VAL A 58 24.49 -5.54 -1.63
C VAL A 58 23.03 -5.23 -1.94
N ILE A 59 22.48 -4.23 -1.25
CA ILE A 59 21.07 -3.84 -1.37
C ILE A 59 21.00 -2.48 -2.05
N ALA A 60 20.23 -2.38 -3.13
CA ALA A 60 19.90 -1.14 -3.82
C ALA A 60 18.40 -0.84 -3.65
N ALA A 61 18.03 0.44 -3.74
CA ALA A 61 16.64 0.85 -3.79
C ALA A 61 15.99 0.33 -5.07
N GLY A 62 14.70 -0.03 -4.98
CA GLY A 62 13.82 -0.31 -6.11
C GLY A 62 13.14 0.95 -6.64
N SER A 63 11.99 0.78 -7.26
CA SER A 63 11.22 1.86 -7.90
C SER A 63 10.45 2.71 -6.88
N CYS A 64 10.11 2.13 -5.75
CA CYS A 64 9.43 2.79 -4.63
C CYS A 64 10.13 2.44 -3.30
N PRO A 65 9.77 3.10 -2.18
CA PRO A 65 10.47 2.94 -0.91
C PRO A 65 10.53 1.50 -0.38
N GLN A 66 9.49 0.70 -0.59
CA GLN A 66 9.39 -0.68 -0.12
C GLN A 66 10.17 -1.66 -1.00
N GLU A 67 10.35 -1.34 -2.28
CA GLU A 67 11.07 -2.19 -3.21
C GLU A 67 12.57 -2.16 -3.02
N LYS A 68 13.21 -3.31 -3.19
CA LYS A 68 14.66 -3.46 -3.11
C LYS A 68 15.17 -4.42 -4.17
N VAL A 69 16.39 -4.16 -4.63
CA VAL A 69 17.15 -5.08 -5.46
C VAL A 69 18.37 -5.56 -4.66
N ILE A 70 18.41 -6.84 -4.36
CA ILE A 70 19.49 -7.46 -3.58
C ILE A 70 20.37 -8.25 -4.54
N THR A 71 21.61 -7.85 -4.70
CA THR A 71 22.63 -8.64 -5.39
C THR A 71 23.38 -9.46 -4.35
N ARG A 72 23.27 -10.77 -4.43
CA ARG A 72 23.92 -11.72 -3.55
C ARG A 72 25.07 -12.39 -4.29
N THR A 73 26.30 -12.17 -3.85
CA THR A 73 27.49 -12.83 -4.37
C THR A 73 27.75 -14.08 -3.55
N TRP A 74 27.61 -15.23 -4.14
CA TRP A 74 27.95 -16.52 -3.57
C TRP A 74 29.41 -16.85 -3.87
N THR A 75 30.11 -17.40 -2.87
CA THR A 75 31.50 -17.88 -3.02
C THR A 75 31.57 -19.31 -2.52
N GLY A 76 32.01 -20.21 -3.36
CA GLY A 76 32.32 -21.60 -3.02
C GLY A 76 33.82 -21.82 -2.93
N THR A 77 34.29 -22.36 -1.81
CA THR A 77 35.73 -22.61 -1.54
C THR A 77 35.96 -24.07 -1.24
N ASP A 78 36.98 -24.68 -1.89
CA ASP A 78 37.43 -26.04 -1.62
C ASP A 78 38.41 -26.10 -0.41
N ASP A 79 38.74 -27.30 0.03
CA ASP A 79 39.67 -27.54 1.16
C ASP A 79 41.10 -27.04 0.90
N CYS A 80 41.47 -26.82 -0.36
CA CYS A 80 42.76 -26.26 -0.76
C CYS A 80 42.79 -24.73 -0.81
N GLY A 81 41.64 -24.08 -0.58
CA GLY A 81 41.47 -22.64 -0.62
C GLY A 81 41.24 -22.05 -2.02
N ASN A 82 40.97 -22.88 -3.04
CA ASN A 82 40.59 -22.37 -4.34
C ASN A 82 39.09 -21.95 -4.27
N ALA A 83 38.78 -20.77 -4.80
CA ALA A 83 37.42 -20.22 -4.73
C ALA A 83 36.90 -19.83 -6.11
N SER A 84 35.58 -19.93 -6.25
CA SER A 84 34.85 -19.36 -7.37
C SER A 84 33.60 -18.67 -6.86
N SER A 85 33.10 -17.67 -7.59
CA SER A 85 31.92 -16.91 -7.20
C SER A 85 30.97 -16.69 -8.35
N CYS A 86 29.72 -16.42 -7.99
CA CYS A 86 28.68 -16.03 -8.92
C CYS A 86 27.63 -15.16 -8.21
N ASP A 87 26.84 -14.42 -8.98
CA ASP A 87 25.84 -13.50 -8.47
C ASP A 87 24.41 -14.03 -8.70
N GLN A 88 23.55 -13.78 -7.70
CA GLN A 88 22.11 -13.97 -7.75
C GLN A 88 21.43 -12.62 -7.51
N THR A 89 20.43 -12.27 -8.29
CA THR A 89 19.58 -11.11 -8.05
C THR A 89 18.28 -11.55 -7.37
N VAL A 90 17.95 -10.92 -6.24
CA VAL A 90 16.66 -11.05 -5.57
C VAL A 90 15.97 -9.69 -5.61
N SER A 91 14.84 -9.62 -6.31
CA SER A 91 14.00 -8.43 -6.39
C SER A 91 12.86 -8.54 -5.37
N VAL A 92 12.79 -7.59 -4.46
CA VAL A 92 11.67 -7.40 -3.54
C VAL A 92 10.74 -6.37 -4.16
N VAL A 93 9.50 -6.74 -4.40
CA VAL A 93 8.51 -5.89 -5.07
C VAL A 93 7.27 -5.72 -4.20
N ASP A 94 6.57 -4.64 -4.45
CA ASP A 94 5.26 -4.34 -3.91
C ASP A 94 4.27 -4.15 -5.07
N ASP A 95 3.49 -5.17 -5.37
CA ASP A 95 2.52 -5.20 -6.46
C ASP A 95 1.08 -5.45 -5.96
N GLU A 96 0.87 -5.40 -4.65
CA GLU A 96 -0.43 -5.61 -4.02
C GLU A 96 -1.06 -4.26 -3.64
N ALA A 97 -2.31 -4.04 -4.03
CA ALA A 97 -3.02 -2.82 -3.66
C ALA A 97 -3.54 -2.90 -2.21
N PRO A 98 -3.57 -1.76 -1.47
CA PRO A 98 -4.04 -1.74 -0.10
C PRO A 98 -5.49 -2.22 0.03
N ALA A 99 -5.78 -2.98 1.08
CA ALA A 99 -7.12 -3.42 1.42
C ALA A 99 -7.87 -2.30 2.15
N ILE A 100 -8.61 -1.48 1.37
CA ILE A 100 -9.37 -0.34 1.90
C ILE A 100 -10.68 -0.78 2.56
N THR A 101 -11.01 -0.12 3.67
CA THR A 101 -12.30 -0.23 4.35
C THR A 101 -12.96 1.15 4.39
N CYS A 102 -14.09 1.27 3.74
CA CYS A 102 -14.87 2.52 3.72
C CYS A 102 -15.46 2.85 5.10
N PRO A 103 -15.67 4.14 5.39
CA PRO A 103 -16.57 4.54 6.46
C PRO A 103 -17.98 3.99 6.20
N ALA A 104 -18.74 3.80 7.29
CA ALA A 104 -20.15 3.41 7.16
C ALA A 104 -20.97 4.47 6.41
N ASP A 105 -22.00 4.03 5.72
CA ASP A 105 -23.00 4.93 5.15
C ASP A 105 -23.63 5.78 6.24
N VAL A 106 -23.94 7.05 5.93
CA VAL A 106 -24.51 7.98 6.90
C VAL A 106 -25.69 8.75 6.32
N THR A 107 -26.60 9.15 7.21
CA THR A 107 -27.63 10.12 6.93
C THR A 107 -27.30 11.39 7.70
N VAL A 108 -27.35 12.53 7.03
CA VAL A 108 -27.08 13.86 7.61
C VAL A 108 -28.24 14.80 7.32
N ASP A 109 -28.55 15.68 8.28
CA ASP A 109 -29.55 16.71 8.08
C ASP A 109 -29.04 17.76 7.07
N CYS A 110 -29.93 18.25 6.25
CA CYS A 110 -29.59 19.36 5.37
C CYS A 110 -29.23 20.61 6.18
N VAL A 111 -28.29 21.41 5.67
CA VAL A 111 -28.04 22.72 6.24
C VAL A 111 -28.89 23.76 5.51
N PRO A 112 -29.53 24.71 6.25
CA PRO A 112 -30.29 25.75 5.64
C PRO A 112 -29.51 26.50 4.57
N ASP A 113 -30.08 26.68 3.39
CA ASP A 113 -29.50 27.51 2.35
C ASP A 113 -29.41 28.95 2.86
N ILE A 114 -28.24 29.46 3.06
CA ILE A 114 -28.01 30.76 3.71
C ILE A 114 -28.37 31.92 2.78
N ASP A 115 -28.49 31.68 1.48
CA ASP A 115 -28.93 32.70 0.51
C ASP A 115 -29.49 32.05 -0.79
N PRO A 116 -30.81 32.06 -0.99
CA PRO A 116 -31.41 31.54 -2.22
C PRO A 116 -31.03 32.36 -3.49
N SER A 117 -30.31 33.46 -3.34
CA SER A 117 -29.76 34.26 -4.45
C SER A 117 -28.29 33.95 -4.74
N SER A 118 -27.66 33.13 -3.95
CA SER A 118 -26.30 32.74 -4.18
C SER A 118 -26.20 31.59 -5.18
N ASP A 119 -25.27 31.76 -6.10
CA ASP A 119 -24.92 30.86 -7.20
C ASP A 119 -24.88 29.39 -6.75
N CYS A 120 -25.28 28.42 -7.59
CA CYS A 120 -25.27 26.97 -7.33
C CYS A 120 -24.00 26.44 -6.67
N LEU A 121 -22.90 27.17 -6.78
CA LEU A 121 -21.62 26.83 -6.17
C LEU A 121 -21.58 27.00 -4.65
N THR A 122 -22.39 27.94 -4.10
CA THR A 122 -22.46 28.20 -2.66
C THR A 122 -23.39 27.24 -1.94
N GLY A 123 -24.45 26.75 -2.61
CA GLY A 123 -25.26 25.63 -2.12
C GLY A 123 -24.43 24.37 -1.95
N LEU A 124 -23.60 24.04 -2.93
CA LEU A 124 -22.68 22.89 -2.86
C LEU A 124 -21.69 23.00 -1.70
N LEU A 125 -21.22 24.21 -1.36
CA LEU A 125 -20.32 24.44 -0.24
C LEU A 125 -21.03 24.37 1.13
N ALA A 126 -22.34 24.61 1.20
CA ALA A 126 -23.13 24.43 2.40
C ALA A 126 -23.36 22.94 2.69
N TYR A 127 -23.65 22.13 1.67
CA TYR A 127 -23.68 20.67 1.77
C TYR A 127 -22.31 20.11 2.17
N ALA A 128 -21.21 20.70 1.67
CA ALA A 128 -19.85 20.26 1.96
C ALA A 128 -19.49 20.31 3.45
N ARG A 129 -20.15 21.12 4.26
CA ARG A 129 -19.88 21.22 5.70
C ARG A 129 -20.32 20.00 6.48
N ASN A 130 -21.49 19.43 6.16
CA ASN A 130 -22.01 18.23 6.83
C ASN A 130 -21.49 16.93 6.19
N THR A 131 -20.93 17.01 4.99
CA THR A 131 -20.40 15.85 4.26
C THR A 131 -18.88 15.82 4.22
N SER A 132 -18.20 16.69 4.96
CA SER A 132 -16.72 16.63 5.09
C SER A 132 -16.27 15.30 5.70
N PRO A 133 -15.08 14.79 5.35
CA PRO A 133 -14.53 13.59 5.99
C PRO A 133 -14.57 13.64 7.52
N ALA A 134 -14.34 14.80 8.11
CA ALA A 134 -14.41 15.00 9.56
C ALA A 134 -15.81 14.77 10.15
N ALA A 135 -16.87 14.95 9.35
CA ALA A 135 -18.26 14.74 9.77
C ALA A 135 -18.76 13.33 9.50
N VAL A 136 -18.38 12.75 8.35
CA VAL A 136 -18.93 11.46 7.87
C VAL A 136 -17.98 10.28 7.99
N GLY A 137 -16.76 10.52 8.50
CA GLY A 137 -15.74 9.50 8.71
C GLY A 137 -14.68 9.45 7.62
N ASN A 138 -13.59 8.79 7.94
CA ASN A 138 -12.47 8.53 7.04
C ASN A 138 -12.34 7.04 6.78
N PRO A 139 -11.83 6.63 5.61
CA PRO A 139 -11.49 5.24 5.36
C PRO A 139 -10.29 4.80 6.19
N THR A 140 -10.11 3.49 6.25
CA THR A 140 -8.88 2.86 6.74
C THR A 140 -8.39 1.88 5.69
N ALA A 141 -7.11 1.58 5.68
CA ALA A 141 -6.58 0.52 4.84
C ALA A 141 -5.46 -0.23 5.55
N THR A 142 -5.19 -1.43 5.06
CA THR A 142 -4.04 -2.25 5.46
C THR A 142 -3.37 -2.75 4.20
N ASP A 143 -2.06 -2.86 4.26
CA ASP A 143 -1.24 -3.34 3.16
C ASP A 143 -0.20 -4.35 3.65
N ASN A 144 0.33 -5.20 2.72
CA ASN A 144 1.35 -6.19 3.02
C ASN A 144 2.77 -5.58 3.13
N CYS A 145 2.98 -4.39 2.59
CA CYS A 145 4.27 -3.71 2.49
C CYS A 145 4.28 -2.36 3.15
N ASP A 146 3.15 -1.68 3.18
CA ASP A 146 3.04 -0.29 3.60
C ASP A 146 2.19 -0.11 4.87
N LEU A 147 2.59 0.80 5.73
CA LEU A 147 1.87 1.13 6.97
C LEU A 147 1.10 2.45 6.87
N GLU A 148 1.43 3.28 5.90
CA GLU A 148 0.82 4.59 5.68
C GLU A 148 0.31 4.66 4.23
N MET A 149 -0.95 5.00 4.04
CA MET A 149 -1.58 5.14 2.74
C MET A 149 -2.09 6.55 2.55
N ASP A 150 -2.02 7.04 1.33
CA ASP A 150 -2.66 8.28 0.94
C ASP A 150 -4.12 8.04 0.56
N PHE A 151 -5.02 8.88 1.09
CA PHE A 151 -6.44 8.79 0.79
C PHE A 151 -6.94 10.03 0.04
N GLU A 152 -7.62 9.76 -1.08
CA GLU A 152 -8.35 10.76 -1.84
C GLU A 152 -9.81 10.34 -1.97
N PHE A 153 -10.69 11.29 -2.30
CA PHE A 153 -12.08 10.97 -2.60
C PHE A 153 -12.63 11.82 -3.75
N SER A 154 -13.66 11.28 -4.38
CA SER A 154 -14.49 12.00 -5.33
C SER A 154 -15.95 11.74 -5.04
N ASP A 155 -16.80 12.75 -5.26
CA ASP A 155 -18.24 12.68 -5.00
C ASP A 155 -19.03 12.70 -6.31
N SER A 156 -20.02 11.83 -6.40
CA SER A 156 -21.09 11.90 -7.39
C SER A 156 -22.42 12.09 -6.68
N THR A 157 -23.30 12.93 -7.23
CA THR A 157 -24.56 13.30 -6.58
C THR A 157 -25.73 12.88 -7.45
N ALA A 158 -26.71 12.20 -6.85
CA ALA A 158 -28.00 11.89 -7.43
C ALA A 158 -29.10 12.68 -6.70
N LEU A 159 -30.20 12.95 -7.40
CA LEU A 159 -31.39 13.58 -6.78
C LEU A 159 -32.06 12.56 -5.85
N GLY A 160 -32.46 13.02 -4.67
CA GLY A 160 -33.29 12.30 -3.73
C GLY A 160 -34.79 12.53 -4.00
N ASP A 161 -35.62 12.28 -2.98
CA ASP A 161 -37.09 12.40 -3.08
C ASP A 161 -37.53 13.87 -3.21
N CYS A 162 -36.77 14.80 -2.67
CA CYS A 162 -36.96 16.23 -2.89
C CYS A 162 -35.63 16.91 -3.27
N PRO A 163 -35.65 18.12 -3.84
CA PRO A 163 -34.44 18.79 -4.33
C PRO A 163 -33.35 19.06 -3.25
N GLN A 164 -33.77 19.13 -1.99
CA GLN A 164 -32.91 19.38 -0.85
C GLN A 164 -32.31 18.09 -0.25
N GLU A 165 -32.71 16.92 -0.73
CA GLU A 165 -32.31 15.60 -0.24
C GLU A 165 -31.48 14.81 -1.26
N PRO A 166 -30.32 15.33 -1.71
CA PRO A 166 -29.49 14.57 -2.62
C PRO A 166 -28.86 13.35 -1.92
N VAL A 167 -28.57 12.34 -2.72
CA VAL A 167 -27.77 11.19 -2.32
C VAL A 167 -26.39 11.34 -2.94
N ILE A 168 -25.36 11.37 -2.11
CA ILE A 168 -23.97 11.48 -2.54
C ILE A 168 -23.34 10.10 -2.44
N THR A 169 -22.77 9.62 -3.54
CA THR A 169 -21.85 8.49 -3.53
C THR A 169 -20.44 9.04 -3.52
N ARG A 170 -19.75 8.81 -2.43
CA ARG A 170 -18.33 9.16 -2.24
C ARG A 170 -17.47 7.96 -2.52
N THR A 171 -16.68 8.01 -3.58
CA THR A 171 -15.68 7.00 -3.89
C THR A 171 -14.36 7.40 -3.23
N TRP A 172 -13.93 6.63 -2.26
CA TRP A 172 -12.63 6.74 -1.62
C TRP A 172 -11.61 5.92 -2.39
N THR A 173 -10.40 6.45 -2.57
CA THR A 173 -9.25 5.74 -3.13
C THR A 173 -8.12 5.80 -2.12
N GLY A 174 -7.58 4.64 -1.76
CA GLY A 174 -6.37 4.49 -0.96
C GLY A 174 -5.23 4.07 -1.86
N THR A 175 -4.09 4.76 -1.76
CA THR A 175 -2.89 4.50 -2.57
C THR A 175 -1.70 4.32 -1.62
N ASP A 176 -0.89 3.28 -1.88
CA ASP A 176 0.37 3.05 -1.19
C ASP A 176 1.53 3.88 -1.78
N ASP A 177 2.70 3.81 -1.16
CA ASP A 177 3.91 4.52 -1.61
C ASP A 177 4.48 3.99 -2.94
N CYS A 178 4.06 2.80 -3.39
CA CYS A 178 4.43 2.20 -4.67
C CYS A 178 3.47 2.55 -5.81
N GLY A 179 2.32 3.16 -5.47
CA GLY A 179 1.31 3.61 -6.43
C GLY A 179 0.25 2.55 -6.72
N ASN A 180 0.21 1.43 -5.98
CA ASN A 180 -0.91 0.51 -6.07
C ASN A 180 -2.11 1.12 -5.35
N ALA A 181 -3.30 0.97 -5.91
CA ALA A 181 -4.49 1.65 -5.40
C ALA A 181 -5.72 0.75 -5.38
N SER A 182 -6.56 0.97 -4.39
CA SER A 182 -7.88 0.36 -4.30
C SER A 182 -8.92 1.40 -3.92
N SER A 183 -10.19 1.11 -4.17
CA SER A 183 -11.27 2.04 -3.88
C SER A 183 -12.48 1.35 -3.26
N CYS A 184 -13.30 2.16 -2.57
CA CYS A 184 -14.56 1.75 -2.03
C CYS A 184 -15.54 2.93 -1.98
N ASP A 185 -16.85 2.65 -1.89
CA ASP A 185 -17.88 3.66 -1.89
C ASP A 185 -18.55 3.80 -0.52
N GLN A 186 -18.85 5.05 -0.15
CA GLN A 186 -19.66 5.44 0.98
C GLN A 186 -20.91 6.18 0.47
N ILE A 187 -22.09 5.83 0.96
CA ILE A 187 -23.34 6.54 0.65
C ILE A 187 -23.61 7.56 1.74
N ILE A 188 -23.82 8.81 1.35
CA ILE A 188 -24.19 9.91 2.23
C ILE A 188 -25.56 10.39 1.77
N THR A 189 -26.59 10.15 2.59
CA THR A 189 -27.95 10.58 2.33
C THR A 189 -28.22 11.88 3.06
N ILE A 190 -28.70 12.90 2.36
CA ILE A 190 -29.09 14.16 2.97
C ILE A 190 -30.60 14.15 3.11
N VAL A 191 -31.11 14.53 4.28
CA VAL A 191 -32.55 14.58 4.58
C VAL A 191 -32.94 15.95 5.10
N ASP A 192 -34.16 16.36 4.83
CA ASP A 192 -34.82 17.53 5.40
C ASP A 192 -36.13 17.08 6.08
N ASP A 193 -36.08 16.85 7.38
CA ASP A 193 -37.20 16.41 8.18
C ASP A 193 -37.78 17.53 9.06
N GLU A 194 -37.30 18.78 8.88
CA GLU A 194 -37.75 19.93 9.64
C GLU A 194 -38.92 20.68 8.93
N ALA A 195 -40.03 20.80 9.61
CA ALA A 195 -41.17 21.57 9.08
C ALA A 195 -40.91 23.09 9.15
N PRO A 196 -41.36 23.89 8.15
CA PRO A 196 -41.14 25.33 8.14
C PRO A 196 -41.82 26.02 9.33
N ALA A 197 -41.12 26.93 10.00
CA ALA A 197 -41.65 27.74 11.07
C ALA A 197 -42.60 28.84 10.51
N ILE A 198 -43.89 28.79 10.89
CA ILE A 198 -44.89 29.79 10.49
C ILE A 198 -45.01 30.87 11.56
N THR A 199 -44.83 32.12 11.15
CA THR A 199 -45.10 33.28 12.00
C THR A 199 -46.34 33.97 11.51
N CYS A 200 -47.37 34.12 12.39
CA CYS A 200 -48.63 34.83 12.10
C CYS A 200 -48.56 36.28 12.54
#